data_58b16b48aeee103a7333105e1f50a554
#
_entry.id   58b16b48aeee103a7333105e1f50a554
#
_cell.length_a   1.000
_cell.length_b   1.000
_cell.length_c   1.000
_cell.angle_alpha   90.00
_cell.angle_beta   90.00
_cell.angle_gamma   90.00
#
_symmetry.space_group_name_H-M   'P 1'
#
loop_
_entity.id
_entity.type
_entity.pdbx_description
1 polymer ?
#
loop_
_entity_poly.entity_id
_entity_poly.type
_entity_poly.pdbx_seq_one_letter_code
_entity_poly.pdbx_strand_id
1 'polypeptide(L)'
;FIFNLNVPARWGQSPFTNVTIDITCPSDLRDQIPTSDDIHLFTNVKDEKILKKANERGRKNLVDMTYKDFEPEMARIDKAFYEVLTAGDKCSQPFTFPIPTVNITEDFNWDSEVADVLFENTAKMGSSYFQNFIGSQYTYDENGNKIENENAYKPGHVRSMCCRLQLDLRELLKRGGGLFGSAE
;
A
#
# COMPACT_ATOMS: atom_id res chain seq x y z
N PHE A 1 4.74 -3.21 -18.33
CA PHE A 1 5.23 -3.55 -16.98
C PHE A 1 4.56 -4.83 -16.48
N ILE A 2 3.24 -4.85 -16.24
CA ILE A 2 2.50 -6.00 -15.67
C ILE A 2 2.72 -7.28 -16.48
N PHE A 3 2.61 -7.20 -17.81
CA PHE A 3 2.87 -8.36 -18.69
C PHE A 3 4.23 -9.00 -18.41
N ASN A 4 5.29 -8.19 -18.28
CA ASN A 4 6.64 -8.70 -18.03
C ASN A 4 6.79 -9.41 -16.69
N LEU A 5 5.99 -9.06 -15.68
CA LEU A 5 5.97 -9.74 -14.39
C LEU A 5 5.32 -11.13 -14.45
N ASN A 6 4.56 -11.42 -15.53
CA ASN A 6 3.94 -12.73 -15.75
C ASN A 6 4.75 -13.63 -16.70
N VAL A 7 5.83 -13.11 -17.31
CA VAL A 7 6.70 -13.91 -18.15
C VAL A 7 7.48 -14.90 -17.28
N PRO A 8 7.46 -16.21 -17.62
CA PRO A 8 8.20 -17.20 -16.86
C PRO A 8 9.70 -16.89 -16.85
N ALA A 9 10.28 -16.76 -15.68
CA ALA A 9 11.69 -16.45 -15.51
C ALA A 9 12.56 -17.71 -15.52
N ARG A 10 12.07 -18.81 -14.94
CA ARG A 10 12.82 -20.06 -14.80
C ARG A 10 11.85 -21.25 -14.66
N TRP A 11 12.12 -22.34 -15.38
CA TRP A 11 11.35 -23.59 -15.25
C TRP A 11 9.82 -23.42 -15.40
N GLY A 12 9.38 -22.48 -16.19
CA GLY A 12 7.96 -22.18 -16.37
C GLY A 12 7.29 -21.44 -15.19
N GLN A 13 8.06 -20.98 -14.22
CA GLN A 13 7.55 -20.20 -13.09
C GLN A 13 7.74 -18.71 -13.31
N SER A 14 6.67 -17.96 -13.11
CA SER A 14 6.76 -16.49 -13.00
C SER A 14 7.35 -16.07 -11.64
N PRO A 15 8.06 -14.94 -11.57
CA PRO A 15 8.53 -14.43 -10.28
C PRO A 15 7.34 -14.06 -9.41
N PHE A 16 7.37 -14.45 -8.14
CA PHE A 16 6.33 -14.10 -7.16
C PHE A 16 6.49 -12.63 -6.76
N THR A 17 5.93 -11.75 -7.57
CA THR A 17 6.01 -10.32 -7.36
C THR A 17 4.78 -9.83 -6.61
N ASN A 18 5.01 -9.02 -5.58
CA ASN A 18 3.98 -8.34 -4.82
C ASN A 18 4.16 -6.83 -4.94
N VAL A 19 3.07 -6.10 -4.99
CA VAL A 19 3.04 -4.64 -4.98
C VAL A 19 2.14 -4.17 -3.84
N THR A 20 2.70 -3.39 -2.94
CA THR A 20 1.91 -2.73 -1.89
C THR A 20 1.37 -1.42 -2.44
N ILE A 21 0.09 -1.18 -2.25
CA ILE A 21 -0.63 -0.02 -2.78
C ILE A 21 -1.24 0.77 -1.61
N ASP A 22 -0.95 2.06 -1.59
CA ASP A 22 -1.50 3.04 -0.68
C ASP A 22 -2.36 4.02 -1.50
N ILE A 23 -3.66 4.05 -1.28
CA ILE A 23 -4.58 4.99 -1.98
C ILE A 23 -4.43 6.42 -1.44
N THR A 24 -4.10 6.54 -0.16
CA THR A 24 -3.74 7.81 0.48
C THR A 24 -2.26 7.79 0.86
N CYS A 25 -1.62 8.95 0.84
CA CYS A 25 -0.20 9.03 1.19
C CYS A 25 0.00 8.58 2.65
N PRO A 26 0.89 7.60 2.90
CA PRO A 26 1.18 7.11 4.25
C PRO A 26 1.58 8.24 5.20
N SER A 27 1.08 8.19 6.43
CA SER A 27 1.28 9.25 7.42
C SER A 27 2.76 9.50 7.76
N ASP A 28 3.59 8.48 7.67
CA ASP A 28 5.04 8.55 7.90
C ASP A 28 5.82 9.22 6.77
N LEU A 29 5.28 9.23 5.55
CA LEU A 29 5.90 9.86 4.37
C LEU A 29 5.28 11.22 4.04
N ARG A 30 4.09 11.49 4.50
CA ARG A 30 3.23 12.61 4.09
C ARG A 30 3.94 13.96 4.02
N ASP A 31 4.72 14.26 5.04
CA ASP A 31 5.41 15.54 5.18
C ASP A 31 6.89 15.48 4.75
N GLN A 32 7.34 14.34 4.26
CA GLN A 32 8.71 14.18 3.78
C GLN A 32 8.83 14.63 2.34
N ILE A 33 9.99 15.23 2.03
CA ILE A 33 10.35 15.63 0.67
C ILE A 33 11.03 14.44 -0.01
N PRO A 34 10.60 14.04 -1.24
CA PRO A 34 11.23 12.95 -1.96
C PRO A 34 12.71 13.21 -2.22
N THR A 35 13.55 12.30 -1.76
CA THR A 35 15.01 12.34 -1.96
C THR A 35 15.52 11.03 -2.55
N SER A 36 16.68 11.09 -3.22
CA SER A 36 17.46 9.93 -3.60
C SER A 36 18.91 10.23 -3.25
N ASP A 37 19.55 9.33 -2.48
CA ASP A 37 20.94 9.50 -2.01
C ASP A 37 21.17 10.87 -1.34
N ASP A 38 20.24 11.29 -0.46
CA ASP A 38 20.21 12.59 0.24
C ASP A 38 20.08 13.81 -0.68
N ILE A 39 19.82 13.60 -1.96
CA ILE A 39 19.57 14.67 -2.93
C ILE A 39 18.07 14.79 -3.18
N HIS A 40 17.52 16.01 -3.08
CA HIS A 40 16.13 16.27 -3.46
C HIS A 40 15.91 15.92 -4.94
N LEU A 41 14.95 15.06 -5.24
CA LEU A 41 14.70 14.56 -6.60
C LEU A 41 14.41 15.68 -7.61
N PHE A 42 13.92 16.81 -7.15
CA PHE A 42 13.49 17.92 -8.01
C PHE A 42 14.42 19.12 -8.01
N THR A 43 15.66 18.99 -7.49
CA THR A 43 16.60 20.12 -7.34
C THR A 43 16.90 20.85 -8.66
N ASN A 44 16.88 20.16 -9.80
CA ASN A 44 17.29 20.72 -11.09
C ASN A 44 16.18 20.65 -12.15
N VAL A 45 14.92 20.50 -11.77
CA VAL A 45 13.83 20.45 -12.73
C VAL A 45 13.55 21.83 -13.29
N LYS A 46 13.68 21.98 -14.61
CA LYS A 46 13.40 23.20 -15.36
C LYS A 46 12.13 23.10 -16.23
N ASP A 47 11.38 22.00 -16.13
CA ASP A 47 10.16 21.80 -16.91
C ASP A 47 9.05 22.73 -16.41
N GLU A 48 8.65 23.68 -17.24
CA GLU A 48 7.62 24.68 -16.93
C GLU A 48 6.27 24.06 -16.56
N LYS A 49 5.93 22.90 -17.15
CA LYS A 49 4.66 22.21 -16.84
C LYS A 49 4.66 21.67 -15.41
N ILE A 50 5.81 21.15 -14.96
CA ILE A 50 5.97 20.62 -13.62
C ILE A 50 6.00 21.78 -12.61
N LEU A 51 6.72 22.86 -12.92
CA LEU A 51 6.73 24.07 -12.08
C LEU A 51 5.33 24.69 -11.94
N LYS A 52 4.56 24.71 -13.04
CA LYS A 52 3.18 25.18 -13.01
C LYS A 52 2.32 24.33 -12.06
N LYS A 53 2.42 23.00 -12.11
CA LYS A 53 1.70 22.10 -11.20
C LYS A 53 2.08 22.32 -9.73
N ALA A 54 3.36 22.54 -9.44
CA ALA A 54 3.80 22.85 -8.08
C ALA A 54 3.16 24.14 -7.55
N ASN A 55 3.12 25.18 -8.38
CA ASN A 55 2.48 26.44 -8.04
C ASN A 55 0.96 26.28 -7.81
N GLU A 56 0.27 25.51 -8.64
CA GLU A 56 -1.15 25.20 -8.51
C GLU A 56 -1.46 24.49 -7.17
N ARG A 57 -0.48 23.77 -6.60
CA ARG A 57 -0.56 23.11 -5.29
C ARG A 57 -0.06 23.98 -4.13
N GLY A 58 0.15 25.27 -4.37
CA GLY A 58 0.62 26.22 -3.36
C GLY A 58 2.10 26.09 -2.98
N ARG A 59 2.90 25.35 -3.77
CA ARG A 59 4.34 25.21 -3.58
C ARG A 59 5.09 26.19 -4.47
N LYS A 60 5.99 26.98 -3.88
CA LYS A 60 6.80 27.95 -4.63
C LYS A 60 7.87 27.28 -5.50
N ASN A 61 8.42 26.18 -4.98
CA ASN A 61 9.48 25.42 -5.65
C ASN A 61 9.15 23.93 -5.62
N LEU A 62 9.60 23.19 -6.62
CA LEU A 62 9.46 21.72 -6.64
C LEU A 62 10.20 21.05 -5.50
N VAL A 63 11.31 21.62 -5.06
CA VAL A 63 12.08 21.11 -3.92
C VAL A 63 11.32 21.13 -2.60
N ASP A 64 10.25 21.91 -2.52
CA ASP A 64 9.40 22.00 -1.32
C ASP A 64 8.21 21.03 -1.38
N MET A 65 8.03 20.27 -2.47
CA MET A 65 6.95 19.32 -2.60
C MET A 65 7.21 18.09 -1.73
N THR A 66 6.19 17.70 -0.98
CA THR A 66 6.18 16.51 -0.14
C THR A 66 5.53 15.33 -0.86
N TYR A 67 5.66 14.12 -0.33
CA TYR A 67 4.98 12.95 -0.90
C TYR A 67 3.47 13.15 -0.99
N LYS A 68 2.84 13.85 -0.04
CA LYS A 68 1.41 14.16 -0.07
C LYS A 68 1.00 14.97 -1.31
N ASP A 69 1.85 15.85 -1.78
CA ASP A 69 1.55 16.67 -2.97
C ASP A 69 1.41 15.83 -4.25
N PHE A 70 1.87 14.57 -4.23
CA PHE A 70 1.78 13.63 -5.35
C PHE A 70 0.58 12.66 -5.26
N GLU A 71 -0.32 12.81 -4.29
CA GLU A 71 -1.53 11.97 -4.21
C GLU A 71 -2.34 11.94 -5.52
N PRO A 72 -2.50 13.03 -6.28
CA PRO A 72 -3.20 12.97 -7.57
C PRO A 72 -2.47 12.11 -8.62
N GLU A 73 -1.16 12.04 -8.58
CA GLU A 73 -0.36 11.18 -9.46
C GLU A 73 -0.43 9.72 -9.01
N MET A 74 -0.38 9.48 -7.71
CA MET A 74 -0.60 8.14 -7.13
C MET A 74 -1.95 7.59 -7.58
N ALA A 75 -3.02 8.35 -7.40
CA ALA A 75 -4.36 7.95 -7.81
C ALA A 75 -4.47 7.59 -9.31
N ARG A 76 -3.77 8.32 -10.19
CA ARG A 76 -3.73 8.01 -11.63
C ARG A 76 -2.99 6.71 -11.92
N ILE A 77 -1.88 6.47 -11.23
CA ILE A 77 -1.09 5.24 -11.38
C ILE A 77 -1.90 4.04 -10.88
N ASP A 78 -2.50 4.15 -9.71
CA ASP A 78 -3.29 3.10 -9.10
C ASP A 78 -4.53 2.76 -9.93
N LYS A 79 -5.24 3.78 -10.43
CA LYS A 79 -6.36 3.59 -11.33
C LYS A 79 -5.94 2.85 -12.59
N ALA A 80 -4.90 3.32 -13.28
CA ALA A 80 -4.40 2.67 -14.48
C ALA A 80 -3.92 1.23 -14.23
N PHE A 81 -3.32 0.98 -13.06
CA PHE A 81 -2.89 -0.34 -12.64
C PHE A 81 -4.07 -1.31 -12.52
N TYR A 82 -5.13 -0.91 -11.82
CA TYR A 82 -6.32 -1.75 -11.65
C TYR A 82 -7.12 -1.92 -12.94
N GLU A 83 -7.23 -0.89 -13.77
CA GLU A 83 -7.86 -0.98 -15.10
C GLU A 83 -7.16 -2.04 -15.97
N VAL A 84 -5.82 -2.05 -15.97
CA VAL A 84 -5.03 -3.05 -16.72
C VAL A 84 -5.20 -4.45 -16.13
N LEU A 85 -5.19 -4.60 -14.80
CA LEU A 85 -5.42 -5.89 -14.16
C LEU A 85 -6.80 -6.44 -14.49
N THR A 86 -7.81 -5.58 -14.54
CA THR A 86 -9.20 -5.97 -14.85
C THR A 86 -9.37 -6.33 -16.32
N ALA A 87 -8.68 -5.64 -17.23
CA ALA A 87 -8.71 -5.93 -18.65
C ALA A 87 -8.02 -7.25 -19.01
N GLY A 88 -7.00 -7.63 -18.25
CA GLY A 88 -6.16 -8.78 -18.55
C GLY A 88 -5.20 -8.54 -19.71
N ASP A 89 -4.65 -9.62 -20.25
CA ASP A 89 -3.78 -9.57 -21.41
C ASP A 89 -4.58 -9.34 -22.73
N LYS A 90 -3.88 -9.32 -23.87
CA LYS A 90 -4.52 -9.16 -25.19
C LYS A 90 -5.52 -10.26 -25.56
N CYS A 91 -5.49 -11.37 -24.83
CA CYS A 91 -6.43 -12.49 -24.95
C CYS A 91 -7.48 -12.49 -23.84
N SER A 92 -7.58 -11.40 -23.07
CA SER A 92 -8.45 -11.25 -21.90
C SER A 92 -8.18 -12.28 -20.79
N GLN A 93 -6.94 -12.80 -20.73
CA GLN A 93 -6.55 -13.68 -19.65
C GLN A 93 -6.10 -12.87 -18.44
N PRO A 94 -6.54 -13.23 -17.23
CA PRO A 94 -6.15 -12.52 -16.03
C PRO A 94 -4.64 -12.64 -15.77
N PHE A 95 -4.05 -11.57 -15.25
CA PHE A 95 -2.68 -11.60 -14.77
C PHE A 95 -2.60 -12.26 -13.39
N THR A 96 -1.65 -13.18 -13.21
CA THR A 96 -1.38 -13.81 -11.92
C THR A 96 -0.53 -12.91 -11.03
N PHE A 97 0.36 -12.13 -11.63
CA PHE A 97 1.29 -11.21 -10.97
C PHE A 97 1.24 -9.83 -11.62
N PRO A 98 1.58 -8.78 -10.86
CA PRO A 98 1.92 -8.77 -9.44
C PRO A 98 0.67 -9.00 -8.58
N ILE A 99 0.85 -9.56 -7.38
CA ILE A 99 -0.21 -9.64 -6.38
C ILE A 99 -0.34 -8.28 -5.71
N PRO A 100 -1.46 -7.55 -5.88
CA PRO A 100 -1.65 -6.28 -5.22
C PRO A 100 -2.06 -6.50 -3.76
N THR A 101 -1.43 -5.77 -2.86
CA THR A 101 -1.81 -5.70 -1.46
C THR A 101 -2.10 -4.25 -1.09
N VAL A 102 -3.34 -3.99 -0.73
CA VAL A 102 -3.85 -2.66 -0.44
C VAL A 102 -3.84 -2.41 1.06
N ASN A 103 -3.27 -1.30 1.46
CA ASN A 103 -3.33 -0.84 2.83
C ASN A 103 -4.64 -0.08 3.07
N ILE A 104 -5.41 -0.55 4.04
CA ILE A 104 -6.64 0.10 4.51
C ILE A 104 -6.32 0.83 5.81
N THR A 105 -6.35 2.16 5.73
CA THR A 105 -6.07 3.07 6.84
C THR A 105 -7.32 3.84 7.24
N GLU A 106 -7.32 4.55 8.37
CA GLU A 106 -8.48 5.33 8.82
C GLU A 106 -8.86 6.45 7.85
N ASP A 107 -7.88 6.99 7.11
CA ASP A 107 -8.06 8.03 6.09
C ASP A 107 -8.24 7.46 4.67
N PHE A 108 -8.53 6.18 4.55
CA PHE A 108 -8.80 5.54 3.25
C PHE A 108 -10.03 6.17 2.57
N ASN A 109 -9.83 6.70 1.38
CA ASN A 109 -10.90 7.34 0.62
C ASN A 109 -11.76 6.31 -0.12
N TRP A 110 -12.84 5.86 0.54
CA TRP A 110 -13.77 4.86 0.04
C TRP A 110 -14.56 5.33 -1.20
N ASP A 111 -14.79 6.63 -1.34
CA ASP A 111 -15.58 7.24 -2.43
C ASP A 111 -14.72 7.74 -3.58
N SER A 112 -13.46 7.28 -3.67
CA SER A 112 -12.55 7.67 -4.74
C SER A 112 -12.74 6.80 -6.00
N GLU A 113 -12.47 7.38 -7.18
CA GLU A 113 -12.45 6.62 -8.44
C GLU A 113 -11.46 5.43 -8.40
N VAL A 114 -10.40 5.53 -7.59
CA VAL A 114 -9.44 4.44 -7.40
C VAL A 114 -10.07 3.30 -6.60
N ALA A 115 -10.82 3.63 -5.55
CA ALA A 115 -11.56 2.64 -4.78
C ALA A 115 -12.59 1.89 -5.65
N ASP A 116 -13.30 2.61 -6.52
CA ASP A 116 -14.24 2.00 -7.45
C ASP A 116 -13.58 0.94 -8.34
N VAL A 117 -12.49 1.29 -9.04
CA VAL A 117 -11.80 0.35 -9.93
C VAL A 117 -11.10 -0.78 -9.17
N LEU A 118 -10.61 -0.51 -7.95
CA LEU A 118 -10.04 -1.51 -7.05
C LEU A 118 -11.08 -2.58 -6.68
N PHE A 119 -12.24 -2.14 -6.19
CA PHE A 119 -13.29 -3.07 -5.76
C PHE A 119 -13.96 -3.77 -6.95
N GLU A 120 -14.08 -3.12 -8.10
CA GLU A 120 -14.51 -3.76 -9.35
C GLU A 120 -13.52 -4.88 -9.75
N ASN A 121 -12.22 -4.62 -9.71
CA ASN A 121 -11.18 -5.63 -9.96
C ASN A 121 -11.26 -6.77 -8.94
N THR A 122 -11.41 -6.44 -7.65
CA THR A 122 -11.52 -7.44 -6.59
C THR A 122 -12.72 -8.35 -6.79
N ALA A 123 -13.87 -7.78 -7.16
CA ALA A 123 -15.08 -8.54 -7.42
C ALA A 123 -14.98 -9.45 -8.65
N LYS A 124 -14.27 -9.01 -9.69
CA LYS A 124 -14.12 -9.77 -10.94
C LYS A 124 -13.00 -10.80 -10.89
N MET A 125 -11.85 -10.43 -10.33
CA MET A 125 -10.61 -11.21 -10.43
C MET A 125 -10.23 -11.90 -9.11
N GLY A 126 -10.66 -11.37 -7.96
CA GLY A 126 -10.32 -11.91 -6.65
C GLY A 126 -8.83 -11.85 -6.32
N SER A 127 -8.06 -10.98 -6.99
CA SER A 127 -6.60 -10.97 -6.94
C SER A 127 -6.00 -10.09 -5.86
N SER A 128 -6.79 -9.15 -5.30
CA SER A 128 -6.30 -8.18 -4.32
C SER A 128 -6.32 -8.74 -2.89
N TYR A 129 -5.25 -8.45 -2.17
CA TYR A 129 -5.16 -8.66 -0.72
C TYR A 129 -5.32 -7.33 0.00
N PHE A 130 -5.83 -7.38 1.22
CA PHE A 130 -6.07 -6.19 2.03
C PHE A 130 -5.36 -6.31 3.37
N GLN A 131 -4.62 -5.27 3.75
CA GLN A 131 -4.04 -5.12 5.08
C GLN A 131 -4.82 -4.04 5.83
N ASN A 132 -5.56 -4.46 6.85
CA ASN A 132 -6.38 -3.55 7.62
C ASN A 132 -5.59 -2.97 8.81
N PHE A 133 -5.38 -1.67 8.80
CA PHE A 133 -4.75 -0.91 9.89
C PHE A 133 -5.76 -0.11 10.72
N ILE A 134 -7.06 -0.14 10.36
CA ILE A 134 -8.11 0.55 11.11
C ILE A 134 -8.25 -0.10 12.50
N GLY A 135 -8.21 0.72 13.52
CA GLY A 135 -8.35 0.30 14.92
C GLY A 135 -7.13 -0.38 15.54
N SER A 136 -6.12 -0.76 14.74
CA SER A 136 -4.88 -1.35 15.27
C SER A 136 -4.00 -0.33 16.00
N GLN A 137 -4.17 0.96 15.70
CA GLN A 137 -3.38 2.06 16.27
C GLN A 137 -3.79 2.39 17.71
N TYR A 138 -4.89 1.83 18.20
CA TYR A 138 -5.42 2.11 19.52
C TYR A 138 -5.61 0.83 20.31
N THR A 139 -5.45 0.95 21.61
CA THR A 139 -5.84 -0.05 22.60
C THR A 139 -6.63 0.62 23.71
N TYR A 140 -7.13 -0.15 24.67
CA TYR A 140 -7.85 0.40 25.81
C TYR A 140 -7.05 0.14 27.08
N ASP A 141 -6.98 1.13 27.96
CA ASP A 141 -6.40 0.98 29.28
C ASP A 141 -7.32 0.17 30.22
N GLU A 142 -6.86 -0.07 31.44
CA GLU A 142 -7.62 -0.82 32.46
C GLU A 142 -8.93 -0.12 32.86
N ASN A 143 -9.06 1.17 32.58
CA ASN A 143 -10.25 1.98 32.84
C ASN A 143 -11.19 2.10 31.63
N GLY A 144 -10.83 1.47 30.50
CA GLY A 144 -11.61 1.52 29.27
C GLY A 144 -11.39 2.78 28.42
N ASN A 145 -10.38 3.59 28.70
CA ASN A 145 -10.03 4.74 27.89
C ASN A 145 -9.22 4.32 26.66
N LYS A 146 -9.52 4.92 25.51
CA LYS A 146 -8.79 4.70 24.26
C LYS A 146 -7.40 5.33 24.35
N ILE A 147 -6.36 4.51 24.26
CA ILE A 147 -4.96 4.95 24.29
C ILE A 147 -4.24 4.50 23.02
N GLU A 148 -3.18 5.21 22.63
CA GLU A 148 -2.38 4.82 21.48
C GLU A 148 -1.66 3.49 21.74
N ASN A 149 -1.70 2.61 20.76
CA ASN A 149 -1.01 1.33 20.83
C ASN A 149 0.42 1.48 20.31
N GLU A 150 1.38 1.63 21.20
CA GLU A 150 2.80 1.77 20.85
C GLU A 150 3.36 0.57 20.07
N ASN A 151 2.71 -0.59 20.15
CA ASN A 151 3.08 -1.79 19.44
C ASN A 151 2.31 -1.98 18.14
N ALA A 152 1.53 -1.00 17.69
CA ALA A 152 0.78 -1.08 16.45
C ALA A 152 1.71 -1.11 15.24
N TYR A 153 1.39 -1.98 14.29
CA TYR A 153 2.04 -1.92 12.99
C TYR A 153 1.54 -0.72 12.21
N LYS A 154 2.47 0.09 11.72
CA LYS A 154 2.16 1.22 10.82
C LYS A 154 2.26 0.77 9.36
N PRO A 155 1.44 1.32 8.46
CA PRO A 155 1.46 0.94 7.03
C PRO A 155 2.86 1.02 6.41
N GLY A 156 3.65 2.03 6.74
CA GLY A 156 5.01 2.20 6.26
C GLY A 156 6.00 1.11 6.72
N HIS A 157 5.71 0.40 7.80
CA HIS A 157 6.57 -0.64 8.36
C HIS A 157 6.27 -2.03 7.84
N VAL A 158 5.18 -2.21 7.12
CA VAL A 158 4.72 -3.53 6.67
C VAL A 158 4.73 -3.59 5.15
N ARG A 159 5.40 -4.60 4.62
CA ARG A 159 5.37 -4.94 3.20
C ARG A 159 4.89 -6.37 3.07
N SER A 160 3.91 -6.58 2.19
CA SER A 160 3.35 -7.90 1.95
C SER A 160 4.26 -8.77 1.10
N MET A 161 4.23 -10.06 1.41
CA MET A 161 4.72 -11.12 0.54
C MET A 161 3.55 -12.05 0.21
N CYS A 162 3.67 -12.86 -0.84
CA CYS A 162 2.57 -13.63 -1.42
C CYS A 162 1.80 -14.53 -0.43
N CYS A 163 2.46 -15.11 0.54
CA CYS A 163 1.83 -16.02 1.52
C CYS A 163 2.21 -15.55 2.92
N ARG A 164 1.31 -14.84 3.56
CA ARG A 164 1.58 -14.28 4.88
C ARG A 164 0.48 -14.66 5.86
N LEU A 165 0.89 -15.35 6.89
CA LEU A 165 0.13 -15.54 8.11
C LEU A 165 0.88 -14.84 9.24
N GLN A 166 0.25 -13.84 9.85
CA GLN A 166 0.77 -13.21 11.04
C GLN A 166 0.18 -13.90 12.26
N LEU A 167 1.03 -14.54 13.04
CA LEU A 167 0.65 -15.20 14.29
C LEU A 167 1.19 -14.39 15.45
N ASP A 168 0.31 -14.00 16.36
CA ASP A 168 0.74 -13.47 17.64
C ASP A 168 1.11 -14.67 18.56
N LEU A 169 2.40 -14.96 18.58
CA LEU A 169 2.92 -16.06 19.40
C LEU A 169 2.68 -15.85 20.91
N ARG A 170 2.61 -14.61 21.37
CA ARG A 170 2.34 -14.30 22.78
C ARG A 170 0.91 -14.69 23.14
N GLU A 171 -0.05 -14.33 22.29
CA GLU A 171 -1.45 -14.71 22.48
C GLU A 171 -1.66 -16.21 22.32
N LEU A 172 -1.00 -16.86 21.38
CA LEU A 172 -1.02 -18.31 21.24
C LEU A 172 -0.49 -19.01 22.48
N LEU A 173 0.64 -18.55 23.03
CA LEU A 173 1.23 -19.11 24.24
C LEU A 173 0.35 -18.88 25.47
N LYS A 174 -0.29 -17.73 25.59
CA LYS A 174 -1.24 -17.45 26.68
C LYS A 174 -2.46 -18.38 26.63
N ARG A 175 -3.06 -18.54 25.43
CA ARG A 175 -4.26 -19.37 25.22
C ARG A 175 -3.96 -20.86 25.28
N GLY A 176 -2.76 -21.27 24.88
CA GLY A 176 -2.31 -22.67 24.91
C GLY A 176 -1.69 -23.12 26.23
N GLY A 177 -1.76 -22.32 27.29
CA GLY A 177 -1.17 -22.68 28.58
C GLY A 177 0.36 -22.70 28.63
N GLY A 178 1.01 -22.09 27.61
CA GLY A 178 2.47 -22.07 27.46
C GLY A 178 3.02 -23.32 26.74
N LEU A 179 4.35 -23.32 26.50
CA LEU A 179 5.04 -24.42 25.82
C LEU A 179 4.95 -25.77 26.54
N PHE A 180 4.58 -25.78 27.82
CA PHE A 180 4.52 -26.96 28.67
C PHE A 180 3.20 -27.06 29.47
N GLY A 181 2.22 -26.23 29.13
CA GLY A 181 0.89 -26.31 29.73
C GLY A 181 0.16 -27.56 29.22
N SER A 182 -0.30 -28.42 30.12
CA SER A 182 -1.24 -29.47 29.78
C SER A 182 -2.53 -28.81 29.26
N ALA A 183 -2.99 -29.21 28.09
CA ALA A 183 -4.34 -28.91 27.65
C ALA A 183 -5.31 -29.60 28.65
N GLU A 184 -6.05 -28.79 29.40
CA GLU A 184 -7.31 -29.22 30.00
C GLU A 184 -8.45 -28.94 29.05
#